data_aaf9a0be97158bc12eb0d1768b16b1b1
#
_entry.id   aaf9a0be97158bc12eb0d1768b16b1b1
#
_cell.length_a   1.000
_cell.length_b   1.000
_cell.length_c   1.000
_cell.angle_alpha   90.00
_cell.angle_beta   90.00
_cell.angle_gamma   90.00
#
_symmetry.space_group_name_H-M   'P 1'
#
loop_
_entity.id
_entity.type
_entity.pdbx_description
1 polymer ?
#
loop_
_entity_poly.entity_id
_entity_poly.type
_entity_poly.pdbx_seq_one_letter_code
_entity_poly.pdbx_strand_id
1 'polypeptide(L)'
;MYKTVLFDLDGTLLNTIDDLADSANRVCAAHGWPQYETAQYRYFVGNGIPKLVERFSPASCRSPEQLAATLAEFDKVYGAHMHDKTAPYPGMPALLARLKAAGVRMAVFSNKADEFARAVVARYFDADLFEVVRGALPDVPTKPATEGTRALMARLGVEADGSVLYVGDSNVDVETAHNAGLPCCGVLWGFRKREDLT
;
A
#
# COMPACT_ATOMS: atom_id res chain seq x y z
N MET A 1 -14.64 1.17 -21.75
CA MET A 1 -15.08 1.57 -20.37
C MET A 1 -14.57 0.51 -19.43
N TYR A 2 -13.92 0.91 -18.33
CA TYR A 2 -13.39 -0.03 -17.34
C TYR A 2 -14.55 -0.65 -16.54
N LYS A 3 -14.47 -1.97 -16.33
CA LYS A 3 -15.45 -2.76 -15.57
C LYS A 3 -14.91 -3.15 -14.19
N THR A 4 -13.59 -3.18 -14.03
CA THR A 4 -12.91 -3.54 -12.79
C THR A 4 -11.79 -2.55 -12.52
N VAL A 5 -11.63 -2.14 -11.25
CA VAL A 5 -10.52 -1.29 -10.80
C VAL A 5 -9.78 -1.97 -9.66
N LEU A 6 -8.47 -2.11 -9.84
CA LEU A 6 -7.53 -2.56 -8.81
C LEU A 6 -6.87 -1.33 -8.20
N PHE A 7 -7.05 -1.11 -6.92
CA PHE A 7 -6.48 0.03 -6.21
C PHE A 7 -5.29 -0.40 -5.36
N ASP A 8 -4.22 0.37 -5.39
CA ASP A 8 -3.30 0.40 -4.26
C ASP A 8 -3.96 1.06 -3.04
N LEU A 9 -3.34 0.94 -1.88
CA LEU A 9 -3.89 1.36 -0.59
C LEU A 9 -3.20 2.62 -0.04
N ASP A 10 -1.93 2.46 0.36
CA ASP A 10 -1.16 3.50 1.06
C ASP A 10 -0.70 4.59 0.08
N GLY A 11 -1.22 5.79 0.19
CA GLY A 11 -0.96 6.88 -0.77
C GLY A 11 -1.99 6.96 -1.90
N THR A 12 -2.82 5.95 -2.07
CA THR A 12 -3.86 5.91 -3.11
C THR A 12 -5.26 6.08 -2.54
N LEU A 13 -5.73 5.13 -1.74
CA LEU A 13 -7.04 5.18 -1.08
C LEU A 13 -6.97 5.93 0.26
N LEU A 14 -5.90 5.69 1.02
CA LEU A 14 -5.69 6.20 2.38
C LEU A 14 -4.38 6.99 2.46
N ASN A 15 -4.42 8.11 3.15
CA ASN A 15 -3.21 8.78 3.61
C ASN A 15 -2.76 8.15 4.94
N THR A 16 -1.79 7.25 4.85
CA THR A 16 -1.26 6.49 5.99
C THR A 16 0.13 6.95 6.41
N ILE A 17 0.67 7.97 5.76
CA ILE A 17 2.09 8.32 5.88
C ILE A 17 2.48 8.77 7.28
N ASP A 18 1.61 9.53 7.96
CA ASP A 18 1.93 10.07 9.28
C ASP A 18 1.99 8.95 10.34
N ASP A 19 1.06 7.98 10.30
CA ASP A 19 1.07 6.85 11.24
C ASP A 19 2.25 5.91 10.99
N LEU A 20 2.65 5.71 9.72
CA LEU A 20 3.84 4.95 9.37
C LEU A 20 5.13 5.66 9.86
N ALA A 21 5.23 6.97 9.63
CA ALA A 21 6.37 7.77 10.03
C ALA A 21 6.50 7.86 11.56
N ASP A 22 5.40 8.15 12.26
CA ASP A 22 5.38 8.24 13.71
C ASP A 22 5.76 6.89 14.35
N SER A 23 5.24 5.78 13.83
CA SER A 23 5.56 4.45 14.33
C SER A 23 7.03 4.10 14.13
N ALA A 24 7.59 4.39 12.95
CA ALA A 24 9.01 4.19 12.70
C ALA A 24 9.89 5.08 13.59
N ASN A 25 9.53 6.36 13.77
CA ASN A 25 10.24 7.27 14.64
C ASN A 25 10.15 6.87 16.13
N ARG A 26 9.05 6.26 16.58
CA ARG A 26 8.97 5.69 17.93
C ARG A 26 9.97 4.56 18.13
N VAL A 27 10.11 3.65 17.13
CA VAL A 27 11.13 2.60 17.16
C VAL A 27 12.53 3.21 17.14
N CYS A 28 12.81 4.18 16.26
CA CYS A 28 14.09 4.89 16.22
C CYS A 28 14.42 5.52 17.58
N ALA A 29 13.47 6.21 18.22
CA ALA A 29 13.66 6.84 19.52
C ALA A 29 13.98 5.81 20.62
N ALA A 30 13.30 4.67 20.64
CA ALA A 30 13.55 3.60 21.63
C ALA A 30 14.97 3.05 21.55
N HIS A 31 15.57 3.04 20.35
CA HIS A 31 16.93 2.57 20.09
C HIS A 31 17.99 3.70 20.09
N GLY A 32 17.60 4.96 20.28
CA GLY A 32 18.52 6.11 20.15
C GLY A 32 19.00 6.33 18.73
N TRP A 33 18.27 5.88 17.72
CA TRP A 33 18.57 6.05 16.31
C TRP A 33 18.11 7.41 15.78
N PRO A 34 18.70 7.89 14.65
CA PRO A 34 18.19 9.08 13.98
C PRO A 34 16.72 8.95 13.60
N GLN A 35 15.94 10.00 13.81
CA GLN A 35 14.57 10.13 13.36
C GLN A 35 14.54 10.90 12.03
N TYR A 36 13.48 10.70 11.26
CA TYR A 36 13.32 11.28 9.94
C TYR A 36 12.02 12.07 9.85
N GLU A 37 12.01 13.11 9.01
CA GLU A 37 10.81 13.87 8.70
C GLU A 37 9.81 13.02 7.88
N THR A 38 8.51 13.26 8.03
CA THR A 38 7.45 12.56 7.28
C THR A 38 7.69 12.59 5.76
N ALA A 39 8.25 13.69 5.24
CA ALA A 39 8.57 13.82 3.81
C ALA A 39 9.58 12.77 3.32
N GLN A 40 10.51 12.32 4.16
CA GLN A 40 11.48 11.27 3.82
C GLN A 40 10.80 9.90 3.81
N TYR A 41 9.86 9.66 4.72
CA TYR A 41 9.09 8.42 4.76
C TYR A 41 8.25 8.19 3.50
N ARG A 42 7.83 9.23 2.79
CA ARG A 42 7.18 9.09 1.49
C ARG A 42 8.00 8.25 0.50
N TYR A 43 9.34 8.32 0.57
CA TYR A 43 10.26 7.53 -0.26
C TYR A 43 10.68 6.20 0.39
N PHE A 44 10.51 6.06 1.70
CA PHE A 44 10.78 4.80 2.38
C PHE A 44 9.66 3.78 2.21
N VAL A 45 8.42 4.26 2.09
CA VAL A 45 7.20 3.45 1.89
C VAL A 45 7.02 3.04 0.42
N GLY A 46 6.27 1.96 0.17
CA GLY A 46 5.88 1.47 -1.16
C GLY A 46 6.39 0.05 -1.48
N ASN A 47 7.52 -0.36 -0.92
CA ASN A 47 8.11 -1.69 -1.17
C ASN A 47 7.87 -2.70 -0.02
N GLY A 48 6.83 -2.47 0.79
CA GLY A 48 6.50 -3.29 1.96
C GLY A 48 7.22 -2.87 3.24
N ILE A 49 6.69 -3.35 4.37
CA ILE A 49 7.18 -2.99 5.72
C ILE A 49 8.62 -3.45 5.95
N PRO A 50 9.08 -4.65 5.53
CA PRO A 50 10.48 -5.04 5.69
C PRO A 50 11.46 -4.05 5.06
N LYS A 51 11.11 -3.50 3.89
CA LYS A 51 11.95 -2.49 3.22
C LYS A 51 11.88 -1.12 3.90
N LEU A 52 10.76 -0.76 4.46
CA LEU A 52 10.63 0.45 5.30
C LEU A 52 11.56 0.33 6.52
N VAL A 53 11.51 -0.82 7.24
CA VAL A 53 12.36 -1.10 8.40
C VAL A 53 13.85 -1.01 8.04
N GLU A 54 14.26 -1.63 6.94
CA GLU A 54 15.65 -1.54 6.46
C GLU A 54 16.07 -0.09 6.21
N ARG A 55 15.18 0.73 5.62
CA ARG A 55 15.48 2.12 5.24
C ARG A 55 15.65 3.05 6.44
N PHE A 56 14.84 2.91 7.48
CA PHE A 56 15.00 3.75 8.65
C PHE A 56 16.05 3.24 9.65
N SER A 57 16.42 1.95 9.60
CA SER A 57 17.45 1.41 10.47
C SER A 57 18.85 1.92 10.09
N PRO A 58 19.73 2.23 11.05
CA PRO A 58 21.13 2.54 10.77
C PRO A 58 21.85 1.38 10.07
N ALA A 59 22.79 1.68 9.20
CA ALA A 59 23.53 0.65 8.44
C ALA A 59 24.21 -0.41 9.33
N SER A 60 24.66 -0.02 10.53
CA SER A 60 25.25 -0.93 11.52
C SER A 60 24.25 -1.88 12.19
N CYS A 61 22.94 -1.66 11.98
CA CYS A 61 21.83 -2.42 12.60
C CYS A 61 21.01 -3.19 11.55
N ARG A 62 21.62 -3.59 10.42
CA ARG A 62 20.92 -4.25 9.30
C ARG A 62 21.30 -5.72 9.12
N SER A 63 21.80 -6.41 10.17
CA SER A 63 21.90 -7.86 10.06
C SER A 63 20.50 -8.48 9.91
N PRO A 64 20.36 -9.68 9.30
CA PRO A 64 19.05 -10.32 9.16
C PRO A 64 18.30 -10.46 10.49
N GLU A 65 19.01 -10.81 11.56
CA GLU A 65 18.44 -10.99 12.91
C GLU A 65 17.96 -9.63 13.49
N GLN A 66 18.76 -8.57 13.30
CA GLN A 66 18.42 -7.22 13.76
C GLN A 66 17.22 -6.68 13.01
N LEU A 67 17.17 -6.84 11.68
CA LEU A 67 16.02 -6.41 10.88
C LEU A 67 14.75 -7.18 11.25
N ALA A 68 14.83 -8.49 11.51
CA ALA A 68 13.68 -9.26 11.96
C ALA A 68 13.16 -8.79 13.33
N ALA A 69 14.06 -8.50 14.29
CA ALA A 69 13.68 -7.96 15.58
C ALA A 69 13.03 -6.58 15.47
N THR A 70 13.63 -5.67 14.67
CA THR A 70 13.09 -4.33 14.43
C THR A 70 11.75 -4.39 13.72
N LEU A 71 11.56 -5.32 12.78
CA LEU A 71 10.29 -5.54 12.09
C LEU A 71 9.19 -5.93 13.09
N ALA A 72 9.46 -6.89 13.96
CA ALA A 72 8.49 -7.32 14.97
C ALA A 72 8.13 -6.19 15.96
N GLU A 73 9.09 -5.34 16.32
CA GLU A 73 8.85 -4.15 17.15
C GLU A 73 8.00 -3.12 16.40
N PHE A 74 8.35 -2.82 15.13
CA PHE A 74 7.58 -1.92 14.29
C PHE A 74 6.14 -2.39 14.11
N ASP A 75 5.91 -3.68 13.80
CA ASP A 75 4.57 -4.25 13.62
C ASP A 75 3.72 -4.08 14.88
N LYS A 76 4.30 -4.27 16.06
CA LYS A 76 3.61 -4.04 17.34
C LYS A 76 3.25 -2.56 17.53
N VAL A 77 4.19 -1.65 17.27
CA VAL A 77 3.96 -0.20 17.41
C VAL A 77 2.94 0.27 16.37
N TYR A 78 3.12 -0.10 15.10
CA TYR A 78 2.23 0.30 14.02
C TYR A 78 0.81 -0.26 14.22
N GLY A 79 0.68 -1.52 14.59
CA GLY A 79 -0.62 -2.14 14.87
C GLY A 79 -1.42 -1.41 15.95
N ALA A 80 -0.76 -0.81 16.94
CA ALA A 80 -1.39 -0.02 17.99
C ALA A 80 -1.78 1.41 17.54
N HIS A 81 -1.11 1.96 16.51
CA HIS A 81 -1.19 3.38 16.12
C HIS A 81 -1.61 3.63 14.66
N MET A 82 -1.93 2.59 13.89
CA MET A 82 -2.23 2.71 12.45
C MET A 82 -3.53 3.45 12.11
N HIS A 83 -4.23 3.95 13.11
CA HIS A 83 -5.49 4.69 12.97
C HIS A 83 -5.47 6.07 13.64
N ASP A 84 -4.31 6.52 14.15
CA ASP A 84 -4.21 7.78 14.89
C ASP A 84 -4.42 8.99 13.96
N LYS A 85 -3.87 8.95 12.73
CA LYS A 85 -3.92 10.01 11.73
C LYS A 85 -4.35 9.55 10.34
N THR A 86 -4.37 8.23 10.11
CA THR A 86 -4.79 7.65 8.83
C THR A 86 -6.22 8.06 8.49
N ALA A 87 -6.44 8.47 7.26
CA ALA A 87 -7.76 8.84 6.74
C ALA A 87 -7.86 8.60 5.22
N PRO A 88 -9.07 8.40 4.68
CA PRO A 88 -9.30 8.43 3.24
C PRO A 88 -8.91 9.79 2.64
N TYR A 89 -8.34 9.76 1.43
CA TYR A 89 -8.09 11.01 0.72
C TYR A 89 -9.42 11.76 0.46
N PRO A 90 -9.39 13.12 0.44
CA PRO A 90 -10.58 13.92 0.16
C PRO A 90 -11.26 13.49 -1.14
N GLY A 91 -12.57 13.25 -1.10
CA GLY A 91 -13.37 12.81 -2.24
C GLY A 91 -13.32 11.30 -2.53
N MET A 92 -12.41 10.54 -1.90
CA MET A 92 -12.28 9.09 -2.13
C MET A 92 -13.57 8.32 -1.81
N PRO A 93 -14.21 8.49 -0.64
CA PRO A 93 -15.47 7.79 -0.36
C PRO A 93 -16.56 8.07 -1.40
N ALA A 94 -16.69 9.31 -1.84
CA ALA A 94 -17.67 9.68 -2.87
C ALA A 94 -17.35 9.07 -4.25
N LEU A 95 -16.06 9.01 -4.62
CA LEU A 95 -15.63 8.35 -5.86
C LEU A 95 -15.98 6.85 -5.83
N LEU A 96 -15.62 6.16 -4.75
CA LEU A 96 -15.87 4.72 -4.60
C LEU A 96 -17.37 4.40 -4.62
N ALA A 97 -18.20 5.22 -3.96
CA ALA A 97 -19.66 5.07 -3.98
C ALA A 97 -20.22 5.24 -5.42
N ARG A 98 -19.68 6.19 -6.19
CA ARG A 98 -20.07 6.38 -7.60
C ARG A 98 -19.64 5.21 -8.49
N LEU A 99 -18.44 4.67 -8.31
CA LEU A 99 -17.98 3.49 -9.05
C LEU A 99 -18.86 2.28 -8.75
N LYS A 100 -19.19 2.05 -7.47
CA LYS A 100 -20.11 0.99 -7.05
C LYS A 100 -21.50 1.15 -7.70
N ALA A 101 -22.07 2.36 -7.66
CA ALA A 101 -23.36 2.65 -8.27
C ALA A 101 -23.35 2.46 -9.78
N ALA A 102 -22.19 2.66 -10.43
CA ALA A 102 -22.00 2.40 -11.87
C ALA A 102 -21.74 0.91 -12.19
N GLY A 103 -21.77 0.02 -11.21
CA GLY A 103 -21.53 -1.40 -11.38
C GLY A 103 -20.06 -1.77 -11.63
N VAL A 104 -19.12 -0.88 -11.30
CA VAL A 104 -17.69 -1.15 -11.41
C VAL A 104 -17.24 -2.00 -10.23
N ARG A 105 -16.61 -3.13 -10.54
CA ARG A 105 -16.02 -4.03 -9.53
C ARG A 105 -14.74 -3.43 -8.99
N MET A 106 -14.49 -3.56 -7.71
CA MET A 106 -13.31 -2.95 -7.08
C MET A 106 -12.59 -3.95 -6.19
N ALA A 107 -11.26 -3.88 -6.22
CA ALA A 107 -10.40 -4.66 -5.32
C ALA A 107 -9.20 -3.83 -4.87
N VAL A 108 -8.63 -4.20 -3.73
CA VAL A 108 -7.41 -3.59 -3.18
C VAL A 108 -6.24 -4.57 -3.34
N PHE A 109 -5.10 -4.05 -3.81
CA PHE A 109 -3.83 -4.79 -3.89
C PHE A 109 -2.67 -3.94 -3.38
N SER A 110 -2.09 -4.32 -2.26
CA SER A 110 -1.07 -3.52 -1.56
C SER A 110 0.16 -4.35 -1.16
N ASN A 111 1.32 -3.67 -1.05
CA ASN A 111 2.53 -4.22 -0.43
C ASN A 111 2.52 -4.13 1.11
N LYS A 112 1.48 -3.55 1.69
CA LYS A 112 1.21 -3.60 3.12
C LYS A 112 0.92 -5.04 3.55
N ALA A 113 1.38 -5.48 4.73
CA ALA A 113 1.04 -6.80 5.26
C ALA A 113 -0.48 -7.04 5.23
N ASP A 114 -0.91 -8.24 4.82
CA ASP A 114 -2.33 -8.53 4.52
C ASP A 114 -3.25 -8.24 5.70
N GLU A 115 -2.83 -8.56 6.92
CA GLU A 115 -3.59 -8.28 8.15
C GLU A 115 -3.82 -6.77 8.34
N PHE A 116 -2.79 -5.94 8.18
CA PHE A 116 -2.92 -4.48 8.30
C PHE A 116 -3.72 -3.88 7.15
N ALA A 117 -3.53 -4.39 5.92
CA ALA A 117 -4.31 -3.93 4.77
C ALA A 117 -5.81 -4.18 4.98
N ARG A 118 -6.19 -5.37 5.43
CA ARG A 118 -7.60 -5.69 5.76
C ARG A 118 -8.13 -4.87 6.92
N ALA A 119 -7.34 -4.69 7.98
CA ALA A 119 -7.76 -3.94 9.15
C ALA A 119 -8.05 -2.46 8.82
N VAL A 120 -7.17 -1.79 8.06
CA VAL A 120 -7.40 -0.39 7.68
C VAL A 120 -8.54 -0.26 6.68
N VAL A 121 -8.66 -1.17 5.71
CA VAL A 121 -9.81 -1.13 4.77
C VAL A 121 -11.13 -1.32 5.51
N ALA A 122 -11.21 -2.29 6.42
CA ALA A 122 -12.43 -2.54 7.21
C ALA A 122 -12.79 -1.38 8.16
N ARG A 123 -11.81 -0.57 8.56
CA ARG A 123 -12.03 0.59 9.43
C ARG A 123 -12.63 1.77 8.70
N TYR A 124 -12.24 2.00 7.43
CA TYR A 124 -12.53 3.25 6.71
C TYR A 124 -13.54 3.09 5.57
N PHE A 125 -13.85 1.85 5.15
CA PHE A 125 -14.73 1.58 4.03
C PHE A 125 -15.77 0.50 4.36
N ASP A 126 -16.93 0.56 3.70
CA ASP A 126 -17.98 -0.42 3.84
C ASP A 126 -17.52 -1.81 3.39
N ALA A 127 -17.96 -2.85 4.09
CA ALA A 127 -17.51 -4.23 3.89
C ALA A 127 -17.79 -4.79 2.49
N ASP A 128 -18.79 -4.25 1.79
CA ASP A 128 -19.23 -4.68 0.46
C ASP A 128 -18.68 -3.80 -0.68
N LEU A 129 -17.71 -2.91 -0.38
CA LEU A 129 -17.16 -1.98 -1.35
C LEU A 129 -16.10 -2.65 -2.24
N PHE A 130 -15.27 -3.50 -1.65
CA PHE A 130 -14.22 -4.22 -2.36
C PHE A 130 -14.50 -5.71 -2.35
N GLU A 131 -14.52 -6.34 -3.55
CA GLU A 131 -14.70 -7.79 -3.66
C GLU A 131 -13.54 -8.57 -3.05
N VAL A 132 -12.34 -8.02 -3.18
CA VAL A 132 -11.11 -8.61 -2.62
C VAL A 132 -10.24 -7.50 -2.05
N VAL A 133 -9.76 -7.70 -0.83
CA VAL A 133 -8.65 -6.95 -0.26
C VAL A 133 -7.49 -7.93 -0.10
N ARG A 134 -6.36 -7.60 -0.74
CA ARG A 134 -5.14 -8.39 -0.70
C ARG A 134 -3.94 -7.52 -0.37
N GLY A 135 -3.29 -7.81 0.73
CA GLY A 135 -1.97 -7.30 1.09
C GLY A 135 -0.85 -8.26 0.72
N ALA A 136 0.36 -7.96 1.20
CA ALA A 136 1.51 -8.85 1.10
C ALA A 136 1.32 -10.08 1.97
N LEU A 137 1.61 -11.24 1.41
CA LEU A 137 1.56 -12.54 2.09
C LEU A 137 2.99 -13.11 2.20
N PRO A 138 3.27 -13.90 3.25
CA PRO A 138 4.51 -14.66 3.31
C PRO A 138 4.70 -15.49 2.03
N ASP A 139 5.94 -15.64 1.60
CA ASP A 139 6.33 -16.48 0.46
C ASP A 139 5.73 -16.11 -0.90
N VAL A 140 5.04 -14.97 -0.99
CA VAL A 140 4.55 -14.41 -2.25
C VAL A 140 5.31 -13.13 -2.56
N PRO A 141 5.97 -13.04 -3.74
CA PRO A 141 6.64 -11.80 -4.15
C PRO A 141 5.69 -10.60 -4.12
N THR A 142 6.19 -9.49 -3.57
CA THR A 142 5.45 -8.22 -3.52
C THR A 142 5.44 -7.51 -4.87
N LYS A 143 4.57 -6.52 -5.05
CA LYS A 143 4.63 -5.61 -6.20
C LYS A 143 6.06 -5.08 -6.39
N PRO A 144 6.59 -5.00 -7.62
CA PRO A 144 5.92 -5.11 -8.92
C PRO A 144 5.92 -6.53 -9.52
N ALA A 145 6.19 -7.59 -8.76
CA ALA A 145 6.09 -8.97 -9.23
C ALA A 145 4.63 -9.32 -9.62
N THR A 146 4.47 -10.15 -10.64
CA THR A 146 3.16 -10.39 -11.26
C THR A 146 2.29 -11.41 -10.55
N GLU A 147 2.87 -12.23 -9.68
CA GLU A 147 2.21 -13.35 -9.01
C GLU A 147 0.99 -12.88 -8.20
N GLY A 148 1.17 -11.82 -7.42
CA GLY A 148 0.10 -11.25 -6.62
C GLY A 148 -1.05 -10.69 -7.46
N THR A 149 -0.72 -9.94 -8.52
CA THR A 149 -1.70 -9.35 -9.43
C THR A 149 -2.46 -10.43 -10.19
N ARG A 150 -1.76 -11.44 -10.73
CA ARG A 150 -2.39 -12.58 -11.43
C ARG A 150 -3.33 -13.36 -10.51
N ALA A 151 -2.90 -13.65 -9.29
CA ALA A 151 -3.74 -14.35 -8.32
C ALA A 151 -4.98 -13.53 -7.95
N LEU A 152 -4.86 -12.19 -7.82
CA LEU A 152 -5.99 -11.30 -7.57
C LEU A 152 -6.96 -11.31 -8.76
N MET A 153 -6.45 -11.16 -9.99
CA MET A 153 -7.25 -11.18 -11.21
C MET A 153 -7.99 -12.51 -11.39
N ALA A 154 -7.29 -13.64 -11.16
CA ALA A 154 -7.90 -14.96 -11.20
C ALA A 154 -9.04 -15.11 -10.17
N ARG A 155 -8.85 -14.59 -8.96
CA ARG A 155 -9.91 -14.61 -7.93
C ARG A 155 -11.11 -13.76 -8.32
N LEU A 156 -10.89 -12.67 -9.03
CA LEU A 156 -11.95 -11.82 -9.57
C LEU A 156 -12.57 -12.40 -10.85
N GLY A 157 -11.96 -13.41 -11.49
CA GLY A 157 -12.39 -13.94 -12.77
C GLY A 157 -12.27 -12.90 -13.89
N VAL A 158 -11.20 -12.10 -13.89
CA VAL A 158 -10.93 -11.06 -14.91
C VAL A 158 -9.59 -11.32 -15.60
N GLU A 159 -9.48 -10.85 -16.83
CA GLU A 159 -8.27 -10.94 -17.65
C GLU A 159 -7.76 -9.54 -18.04
N ALA A 160 -6.52 -9.47 -18.54
CA ALA A 160 -5.91 -8.23 -19.02
C ALA A 160 -6.43 -7.87 -20.43
N ASP A 161 -7.73 -7.67 -20.57
CA ASP A 161 -8.44 -7.40 -21.84
C ASP A 161 -8.72 -5.90 -22.08
N GLY A 162 -8.10 -5.01 -21.29
CA GLY A 162 -8.33 -3.58 -21.35
C GLY A 162 -9.55 -3.11 -20.55
N SER A 163 -10.33 -4.00 -19.93
CA SER A 163 -11.47 -3.66 -19.07
C SER A 163 -11.09 -3.48 -17.59
N VAL A 164 -9.86 -3.84 -17.22
CA VAL A 164 -9.30 -3.69 -15.88
C VAL A 164 -8.38 -2.48 -15.84
N LEU A 165 -8.57 -1.59 -14.88
CA LEU A 165 -7.70 -0.43 -14.61
C LEU A 165 -6.94 -0.66 -13.30
N TYR A 166 -5.64 -0.41 -13.29
CA TYR A 166 -4.86 -0.30 -12.07
C TYR A 166 -4.72 1.16 -11.65
N VAL A 167 -4.89 1.46 -10.36
CA VAL A 167 -4.78 2.81 -9.79
C VAL A 167 -3.80 2.80 -8.63
N GLY A 168 -2.77 3.64 -8.70
CA GLY A 168 -1.74 3.73 -7.67
C GLY A 168 -0.99 5.07 -7.69
N ASP A 169 -0.16 5.32 -6.68
CA ASP A 169 0.53 6.58 -6.49
C ASP A 169 2.06 6.51 -6.64
N SER A 170 2.60 5.33 -6.97
CA SER A 170 4.04 5.10 -7.02
C SER A 170 4.51 4.46 -8.33
N ASN A 171 5.83 4.55 -8.59
CA ASN A 171 6.47 3.81 -9.68
C ASN A 171 6.24 2.30 -9.57
N VAL A 172 6.17 1.77 -8.33
CA VAL A 172 5.88 0.34 -8.10
C VAL A 172 4.52 -0.04 -8.66
N ASP A 173 3.52 0.84 -8.58
CA ASP A 173 2.19 0.61 -9.13
C ASP A 173 2.18 0.65 -10.66
N VAL A 174 2.90 1.62 -11.23
CA VAL A 174 3.06 1.73 -12.69
C VAL A 174 3.72 0.46 -13.24
N GLU A 175 4.83 0.02 -12.63
CA GLU A 175 5.52 -1.21 -12.98
C GLU A 175 4.62 -2.45 -12.79
N THR A 176 3.84 -2.50 -11.70
CA THR A 176 2.88 -3.59 -11.44
C THR A 176 1.84 -3.70 -12.54
N ALA A 177 1.24 -2.57 -12.91
CA ALA A 177 0.26 -2.52 -13.99
C ALA A 177 0.89 -2.94 -15.32
N HIS A 178 2.06 -2.39 -15.66
CA HIS A 178 2.78 -2.70 -16.89
C HIS A 178 3.12 -4.20 -16.97
N ASN A 179 3.69 -4.77 -15.91
CA ASN A 179 4.06 -6.19 -15.85
C ASN A 179 2.85 -7.13 -15.96
N ALA A 180 1.68 -6.66 -15.51
CA ALA A 180 0.42 -7.40 -15.62
C ALA A 180 -0.34 -7.15 -16.93
N GLY A 181 0.16 -6.28 -17.81
CA GLY A 181 -0.51 -5.90 -19.06
C GLY A 181 -1.76 -5.04 -18.86
N LEU A 182 -1.82 -4.27 -17.77
CA LEU A 182 -2.96 -3.45 -17.40
C LEU A 182 -2.73 -1.96 -17.70
N PRO A 183 -3.76 -1.21 -18.13
CA PRO A 183 -3.74 0.24 -18.07
C PRO A 183 -3.52 0.72 -16.64
N CYS A 184 -2.72 1.79 -16.47
CA CYS A 184 -2.46 2.40 -15.17
C CYS A 184 -2.97 3.84 -15.11
N CYS A 185 -3.54 4.21 -13.97
CA CYS A 185 -3.84 5.59 -13.61
C CYS A 185 -2.99 5.97 -12.40
N GLY A 186 -1.93 6.75 -12.63
CA GLY A 186 -1.11 7.33 -11.57
C GLY A 186 -1.83 8.51 -10.90
N VAL A 187 -2.05 8.43 -9.58
CA VAL A 187 -2.65 9.52 -8.80
C VAL A 187 -1.56 10.46 -8.26
N LEU A 188 -1.85 11.76 -8.21
CA LEU A 188 -0.86 12.79 -7.86
C LEU A 188 -1.03 13.38 -6.45
N TRP A 189 -2.00 12.88 -5.69
CA TRP A 189 -2.18 13.27 -4.28
C TRP A 189 -1.43 12.41 -3.28
N GLY A 190 -0.79 11.31 -3.77
CA GLY A 190 -0.12 10.30 -2.93
C GLY A 190 1.29 10.69 -2.49
N PHE A 191 2.14 9.69 -2.34
CA PHE A 191 3.47 9.86 -1.77
C PHE A 191 4.53 10.26 -2.81
N ARG A 192 4.28 10.00 -4.11
CA ARG A 192 5.24 10.28 -5.20
C ARG A 192 4.82 11.50 -6.02
N LYS A 193 5.80 12.11 -6.62
CA LYS A 193 5.58 13.20 -7.57
C LYS A 193 5.33 12.64 -8.97
N ARG A 194 4.84 13.50 -9.88
CA ARG A 194 4.57 13.12 -11.27
C ARG A 194 5.79 12.50 -11.97
N GLU A 195 6.96 13.06 -11.75
CA GLU A 195 8.23 12.60 -12.33
C GLU A 195 8.64 11.21 -11.86
N ASP A 196 8.15 10.75 -10.72
CA ASP A 196 8.40 9.42 -10.16
C ASP A 196 7.46 8.34 -10.74
N LEU A 197 6.42 8.74 -11.48
CA LEU A 197 5.39 7.85 -12.06
C LEU A 197 5.63 7.51 -13.53
N THR A 198 6.79 7.83 -14.07
CA THR A 198 7.16 7.61 -15.49
C THR A 198 8.20 6.51 -15.65
#